data_f27c2928a7e869ee388b9b0c22f6d35a
#
_entry.id   f27c2928a7e869ee388b9b0c22f6d35a
#
_cell.length_a   1.000
_cell.length_b   1.000
_cell.length_c   1.000
_cell.angle_alpha   90.00
_cell.angle_beta   90.00
_cell.angle_gamma   90.00
#
_symmetry.space_group_name_H-M   'P 1'
#
loop_
_entity.id
_entity.type
_entity.pdbx_description
1 polymer ?
#
loop_
_entity_poly.entity_id
_entity_poly.type
_entity_poly.pdbx_seq_one_letter_code
_entity_poly.pdbx_strand_id
1 'polypeptide(L)'
;MATVDDVRRIALSLPETVEKPWFNTPGFRVKDKGFLRIREEAEGGVVAFVADLGEKEALLSSEPDKFFTTPHYDNYPIVLVNLAAIEVDELTEVITESWRLKAPKRVLKAYDDEALGD
;
A
#
# COMPACT_ATOMS: atom_id res chain seq x y z
N MET A 1 -10.11 -11.69 5.21
CA MET A 1 -9.25 -12.17 4.12
C MET A 1 -9.44 -11.33 2.88
N ALA A 2 -8.36 -10.87 2.29
CA ALA A 2 -8.39 -10.06 1.09
C ALA A 2 -7.70 -10.78 -0.06
N THR A 3 -7.93 -10.31 -1.29
CA THR A 3 -7.40 -10.95 -2.50
C THR A 3 -6.60 -9.94 -3.33
N VAL A 4 -5.85 -10.45 -4.31
CA VAL A 4 -5.14 -9.60 -5.28
C VAL A 4 -6.13 -8.70 -6.04
N ASP A 5 -7.31 -9.21 -6.36
CA ASP A 5 -8.33 -8.41 -7.02
C ASP A 5 -8.80 -7.26 -6.14
N ASP A 6 -8.88 -7.47 -4.82
CA ASP A 6 -9.20 -6.40 -3.87
C ASP A 6 -8.12 -5.32 -3.91
N VAL A 7 -6.84 -5.73 -3.90
CA VAL A 7 -5.72 -4.79 -3.98
C VAL A 7 -5.84 -3.91 -5.23
N ARG A 8 -6.06 -4.54 -6.37
CA ARG A 8 -6.17 -3.83 -7.65
C ARG A 8 -7.35 -2.85 -7.66
N ARG A 9 -8.50 -3.31 -7.21
CA ARG A 9 -9.71 -2.49 -7.15
C ARG A 9 -9.52 -1.27 -6.27
N ILE A 10 -8.96 -1.46 -5.09
CA ILE A 10 -8.73 -0.37 -4.13
C ILE A 10 -7.72 0.62 -4.70
N ALA A 11 -6.58 0.13 -5.17
CA ALA A 11 -5.52 1.00 -5.68
C ALA A 11 -6.00 1.83 -6.87
N LEU A 12 -6.70 1.21 -7.81
CA LEU A 12 -7.16 1.91 -9.01
C LEU A 12 -8.34 2.84 -8.75
N SER A 13 -8.98 2.74 -7.58
CA SER A 13 -10.01 3.69 -7.18
C SER A 13 -9.41 5.02 -6.70
N LEU A 14 -8.13 5.05 -6.37
CA LEU A 14 -7.46 6.26 -5.90
C LEU A 14 -7.06 7.16 -7.08
N PRO A 15 -7.16 8.49 -6.90
CA PRO A 15 -6.90 9.42 -8.01
C PRO A 15 -5.54 9.27 -8.66
N GLU A 16 -5.52 9.41 -9.98
CA GLU A 16 -4.31 9.44 -10.81
C GLU A 16 -3.38 8.25 -10.61
N THR A 17 -3.96 7.09 -10.31
CA THR A 17 -3.24 5.84 -10.11
C THR A 17 -3.29 5.00 -11.37
N VAL A 18 -2.15 4.45 -11.74
CA VAL A 18 -2.05 3.52 -12.88
C VAL A 18 -1.34 2.25 -12.43
N GLU A 19 -1.68 1.16 -13.08
CA GLU A 19 -1.00 -0.12 -12.87
C GLU A 19 0.07 -0.31 -13.94
N LYS A 20 1.31 -0.59 -13.52
CA LYS A 20 2.43 -0.87 -14.43
C LYS A 20 3.29 -1.96 -13.83
N PRO A 21 3.93 -2.80 -14.65
CA PRO A 21 4.85 -3.79 -14.11
C PRO A 21 5.96 -3.12 -13.28
N TRP A 22 6.26 -3.72 -12.14
CA TRP A 22 7.31 -3.26 -11.24
C TRP A 22 8.05 -4.51 -10.77
N PHE A 23 9.31 -4.68 -11.23
CA PHE A 23 10.05 -5.92 -11.04
C PHE A 23 9.27 -7.14 -11.52
N ASN A 24 8.65 -7.01 -12.70
CA ASN A 24 7.88 -8.07 -13.38
C ASN A 24 6.63 -8.53 -12.62
N THR A 25 6.17 -7.77 -11.63
CA THR A 25 4.92 -8.04 -10.93
C THR A 25 4.03 -6.80 -11.00
N PRO A 26 2.72 -6.94 -10.73
CA PRO A 26 1.84 -5.77 -10.77
C PRO A 26 2.25 -4.72 -9.74
N GLY A 27 2.41 -3.49 -10.20
CA GLY A 27 2.70 -2.37 -9.33
C GLY A 27 1.76 -1.21 -9.62
N PHE A 28 1.62 -0.31 -8.66
CA PHE A 28 0.71 0.83 -8.77
C PHE A 28 1.48 2.11 -8.49
N ARG A 29 1.25 3.11 -9.34
CA ARG A 29 1.96 4.39 -9.28
C ARG A 29 0.98 5.54 -9.29
N VAL A 30 1.30 6.60 -8.54
CA VAL A 30 0.60 7.87 -8.61
C VAL A 30 1.60 8.90 -9.10
N LYS A 31 1.32 9.52 -10.25
CA LYS A 31 2.25 10.48 -10.88
C LYS A 31 3.68 9.94 -10.96
N ASP A 32 3.80 8.71 -11.47
CA ASP A 32 5.07 8.02 -11.69
C ASP A 32 5.82 7.58 -10.43
N LYS A 33 5.26 7.78 -9.24
CA LYS A 33 5.85 7.30 -8.00
C LYS A 33 5.16 6.01 -7.56
N GLY A 34 5.92 4.93 -7.46
CA GLY A 34 5.38 3.65 -7.02
C GLY A 34 5.00 3.68 -5.55
N PHE A 35 3.81 3.22 -5.22
CA PHE A 35 3.35 3.18 -3.82
C PHE A 35 2.87 1.81 -3.38
N LEU A 36 2.73 0.86 -4.30
CA LEU A 36 2.18 -0.44 -3.98
C LEU A 36 2.69 -1.46 -4.99
N ARG A 37 3.06 -2.66 -4.55
CA ARG A 37 3.51 -3.71 -5.43
C ARG A 37 3.04 -5.07 -4.91
N ILE A 38 2.48 -5.87 -5.80
CA ILE A 38 2.11 -7.25 -5.49
C ILE A 38 3.33 -8.11 -5.76
N ARG A 39 3.81 -8.85 -4.76
CA ARG A 39 4.99 -9.71 -4.94
C ARG A 39 4.61 -10.97 -5.70
N GLU A 40 5.61 -11.71 -6.18
CA GLU A 40 5.36 -12.99 -6.82
C GLU A 40 4.65 -13.92 -5.84
N GLU A 41 3.79 -14.77 -6.36
CA GLU A 41 3.00 -15.69 -5.53
C GLU A 41 3.86 -16.53 -4.60
N ALA A 42 5.01 -17.00 -5.09
CA ALA A 42 5.93 -17.80 -4.30
C ALA A 42 6.52 -17.04 -3.11
N GLU A 43 6.72 -15.71 -3.25
CA GLU A 43 7.22 -14.87 -2.18
C GLU A 43 6.11 -14.43 -1.23
N GLY A 44 4.94 -14.16 -1.78
CA GLY A 44 3.78 -13.68 -1.02
C GLY A 44 3.89 -12.26 -0.54
N GLY A 45 2.76 -11.70 -0.19
CA GLY A 45 2.68 -10.36 0.39
C GLY A 45 2.56 -9.24 -0.62
N VAL A 46 2.16 -8.09 -0.11
CA VAL A 46 2.03 -6.86 -0.89
C VAL A 46 2.92 -5.81 -0.24
N VAL A 47 3.76 -5.16 -1.05
CA VAL A 47 4.67 -4.11 -0.58
C VAL A 47 3.90 -2.80 -0.46
N ALA A 48 3.88 -2.22 0.74
CA ALA A 48 3.24 -0.93 0.99
C ALA A 48 4.17 -0.03 1.79
N PHE A 49 4.12 1.27 1.52
CA PHE A 49 4.93 2.25 2.24
C PHE A 49 4.20 2.73 3.50
N VAL A 50 4.97 3.02 4.54
CA VAL A 50 4.47 3.62 5.78
C VAL A 50 5.25 4.91 6.05
N ALA A 51 4.76 5.71 6.99
CA ALA A 51 5.29 7.06 7.22
C ALA A 51 6.77 7.05 7.63
N ASP A 52 7.15 6.14 8.50
CA ASP A 52 8.52 6.06 9.01
C ASP A 52 8.78 4.69 9.66
N LEU A 53 9.99 4.49 10.15
CA LEU A 53 10.38 3.23 10.78
C LEU A 53 9.63 2.98 12.10
N GLY A 54 9.22 4.04 12.79
CA GLY A 54 8.42 3.91 14.02
C GLY A 54 7.04 3.33 13.73
N GLU A 55 6.41 3.80 12.66
CA GLU A 55 5.12 3.27 12.22
C GLU A 55 5.25 1.80 11.82
N LYS A 56 6.32 1.48 11.08
CA LYS A 56 6.63 0.09 10.69
C LYS A 56 6.74 -0.80 11.93
N GLU A 57 7.53 -0.38 12.90
CA GLU A 57 7.74 -1.15 14.13
C GLU A 57 6.42 -1.38 14.86
N ALA A 58 5.58 -0.35 14.94
CA ALA A 58 4.28 -0.44 15.60
C ALA A 58 3.39 -1.49 14.92
N LEU A 59 3.34 -1.50 13.60
CA LEU A 59 2.53 -2.47 12.86
C LEU A 59 3.04 -3.89 13.02
N LEU A 60 4.37 -4.07 12.92
CA LEU A 60 4.99 -5.39 13.06
C LEU A 60 4.77 -5.96 14.46
N SER A 61 4.82 -5.12 15.48
CA SER A 61 4.67 -5.55 16.87
C SER A 61 3.21 -5.81 17.25
N SER A 62 2.28 -4.95 16.80
CA SER A 62 0.89 -5.06 17.22
C SER A 62 0.08 -6.04 16.37
N GLU A 63 0.42 -6.23 15.10
CA GLU A 63 -0.34 -7.09 14.21
C GLU A 63 0.56 -7.98 13.34
N PRO A 64 1.36 -8.85 13.98
CA PRO A 64 2.33 -9.68 13.25
C PRO A 64 1.72 -10.69 12.29
N ASP A 65 0.43 -11.00 12.43
CA ASP A 65 -0.27 -11.89 11.50
C ASP A 65 -0.56 -11.18 10.17
N LYS A 66 -0.71 -9.86 10.20
CA LYS A 66 -1.09 -9.07 9.03
C LYS A 66 0.09 -8.41 8.34
N PHE A 67 1.12 -8.06 9.11
CA PHE A 67 2.28 -7.31 8.61
C PHE A 67 3.58 -8.02 8.94
N PHE A 68 4.48 -8.07 7.95
CA PHE A 68 5.79 -8.68 8.15
C PHE A 68 6.84 -7.91 7.36
N THR A 69 8.09 -8.29 7.53
CA THR A 69 9.21 -7.71 6.80
C THR A 69 10.17 -8.82 6.42
N THR A 70 11.10 -8.52 5.53
CA THR A 70 12.18 -9.41 5.15
C THR A 70 13.49 -8.64 5.24
N PRO A 71 14.66 -9.31 5.25
CA PRO A 71 15.94 -8.61 5.30
C PRO A 71 16.10 -7.52 4.25
N HIS A 72 15.54 -7.73 3.07
CA HIS A 72 15.60 -6.74 2.00
C HIS A 72 14.93 -5.42 2.38
N TYR A 73 13.86 -5.45 3.18
CA TYR A 73 13.08 -4.28 3.56
C TYR A 73 13.31 -3.79 4.99
N ASP A 74 14.14 -4.46 5.77
CA ASP A 74 14.27 -4.17 7.21
C ASP A 74 14.56 -2.72 7.57
N ASN A 75 15.36 -2.02 6.75
CA ASN A 75 15.77 -0.65 7.05
C ASN A 75 14.96 0.41 6.28
N TYR A 76 13.86 0.00 5.66
CA TYR A 76 13.03 0.91 4.86
C TYR A 76 11.65 1.07 5.49
N PRO A 77 10.99 2.22 5.29
CA PRO A 77 9.62 2.44 5.79
C PRO A 77 8.61 1.72 4.90
N ILE A 78 8.75 0.42 4.85
CA ILE A 78 7.95 -0.49 4.02
C ILE A 78 7.53 -1.66 4.89
N VAL A 79 6.26 -2.06 4.75
CA VAL A 79 5.76 -3.31 5.34
C VAL A 79 5.26 -4.21 4.22
N LEU A 80 5.28 -5.50 4.49
CA LEU A 80 4.67 -6.49 3.63
C LEU A 80 3.33 -6.89 4.25
N VAL A 81 2.29 -6.90 3.43
CA VAL A 81 0.93 -7.18 3.90
C VAL A 81 0.56 -8.62 3.56
N ASN A 82 0.12 -9.38 4.57
CA ASN A 82 -0.36 -10.74 4.40
C ASN A 82 -1.86 -10.68 4.08
N LEU A 83 -2.20 -10.87 2.81
CA LEU A 83 -3.59 -10.76 2.37
C LEU A 83 -4.52 -11.78 3.03
N ALA A 84 -3.99 -12.96 3.37
CA ALA A 84 -4.80 -14.00 4.00
C ALA A 84 -5.30 -13.61 5.40
N ALA A 85 -4.59 -12.70 6.06
CA ALA A 85 -4.91 -12.30 7.44
C ALA A 85 -5.57 -10.94 7.56
N ILE A 86 -5.59 -10.13 6.50
CA ILE A 86 -6.11 -8.76 6.56
C ILE A 86 -7.51 -8.69 5.97
N GLU A 87 -8.35 -7.85 6.57
CA GLU A 87 -9.69 -7.60 6.04
C GLU A 87 -9.65 -6.45 5.02
N VAL A 88 -10.64 -6.41 4.14
CA VAL A 88 -10.69 -5.43 3.06
C VAL A 88 -10.68 -3.98 3.60
N ASP A 89 -11.38 -3.72 4.70
CA ASP A 89 -11.43 -2.38 5.28
C ASP A 89 -10.06 -1.91 5.74
N GLU A 90 -9.31 -2.78 6.41
CA GLU A 90 -7.95 -2.46 6.84
C GLU A 90 -7.01 -2.33 5.66
N LEU A 91 -7.16 -3.20 4.67
CA LEU A 91 -6.35 -3.14 3.45
C LEU A 91 -6.57 -1.81 2.73
N THR A 92 -7.81 -1.33 2.69
CA THR A 92 -8.13 -0.04 2.11
C THR A 92 -7.37 1.09 2.80
N GLU A 93 -7.33 1.07 4.13
CA GLU A 93 -6.58 2.06 4.90
C GLU A 93 -5.08 2.01 4.61
N VAL A 94 -4.51 0.82 4.57
CA VAL A 94 -3.08 0.63 4.29
C VAL A 94 -2.72 1.15 2.91
N ILE A 95 -3.49 0.79 1.91
CA ILE A 95 -3.25 1.21 0.52
C ILE A 95 -3.41 2.72 0.37
N THR A 96 -4.47 3.29 0.97
CA THR A 96 -4.71 4.73 0.91
C THR A 96 -3.58 5.51 1.57
N GLU A 97 -3.10 5.07 2.73
CA GLU A 97 -1.97 5.72 3.40
C GLU A 97 -0.69 5.65 2.56
N SER A 98 -0.41 4.51 1.93
CA SER A 98 0.74 4.36 1.05
C SER A 98 0.65 5.32 -0.13
N TRP A 99 -0.54 5.43 -0.74
CA TRP A 99 -0.81 6.37 -1.82
C TRP A 99 -0.60 7.82 -1.38
N ARG A 100 -1.10 8.19 -0.18
CA ARG A 100 -0.96 9.55 0.35
C ARG A 100 0.50 9.96 0.50
N LEU A 101 1.37 9.01 0.87
CA LEU A 101 2.79 9.28 1.04
C LEU A 101 3.50 9.61 -0.28
N LYS A 102 2.96 9.16 -1.40
CA LYS A 102 3.58 9.33 -2.72
C LYS A 102 2.86 10.34 -3.61
N ALA A 103 1.60 10.63 -3.34
CA ALA A 103 0.83 11.55 -4.16
C ALA A 103 1.33 12.99 -4.02
N PRO A 104 1.37 13.77 -5.12
CA PRO A 104 1.73 15.18 -5.05
C PRO A 104 0.72 15.97 -4.23
N LYS A 105 1.14 17.07 -3.64
CA LYS A 105 0.29 17.93 -2.81
C LYS A 105 -0.99 18.35 -3.51
N ARG A 106 -0.92 18.65 -4.80
CA ARG A 106 -2.09 19.03 -5.60
C ARG A 106 -3.15 17.93 -5.60
N VAL A 107 -2.69 16.69 -5.80
CA VAL A 107 -3.58 15.53 -5.84
C VAL A 107 -4.19 15.27 -4.47
N LEU A 108 -3.39 15.39 -3.40
CA LEU A 108 -3.87 15.23 -2.03
C LEU A 108 -4.91 16.27 -1.67
N LYS A 109 -4.66 17.53 -2.04
CA LYS A 109 -5.60 18.62 -1.76
C LYS A 109 -6.95 18.35 -2.44
N ALA A 110 -6.93 17.99 -3.71
CA ALA A 110 -8.15 17.69 -4.44
C ALA A 110 -8.93 16.52 -3.83
N TYR A 111 -8.20 15.48 -3.42
CA TYR A 111 -8.79 14.32 -2.77
C TYR A 111 -9.45 14.68 -1.44
N ASP A 112 -8.74 15.44 -0.62
CA ASP A 112 -9.25 15.85 0.70
C ASP A 112 -10.42 16.83 0.57
N ASP A 113 -10.35 17.77 -0.37
CA ASP A 113 -11.43 18.73 -0.62
C ASP A 113 -12.70 18.01 -1.08
N GLU A 114 -12.57 17.03 -1.94
CA GLU A 114 -13.70 16.23 -2.40
C GLU A 114 -14.33 15.43 -1.26
N ALA A 115 -13.51 14.85 -0.39
CA ALA A 115 -13.99 14.11 0.76
C ALA A 115 -14.72 14.99 1.77
N LEU A 116 -14.33 16.27 1.89
CA LEU A 116 -14.92 17.22 2.83
C LEU A 116 -16.02 18.07 2.21
N GLY A 117 -16.04 18.16 0.89
CA GLY A 117 -16.91 19.07 0.17
C GLY A 117 -18.35 18.64 0.02
N ASP A 118 -18.65 17.43 0.42
CA ASP A 118 -20.00 16.89 0.36
C ASP A 118 -20.63 16.74 1.75
#